data_958b0ce3fbc9f19cc5b917bc2f72f883
#
_entry.id   958b0ce3fbc9f19cc5b917bc2f72f883
#
_cell.length_a   1.000
_cell.length_b   1.000
_cell.length_c   1.000
_cell.angle_alpha   90.00
_cell.angle_beta   90.00
_cell.angle_gamma   90.00
#
_symmetry.space_group_name_H-M   'P 1'
#
loop_
_entity.id
_entity.type
_entity.pdbx_description
1 polymer ?
#
loop_
_entity_poly.entity_id
_entity_poly.type
_entity_poly.pdbx_seq_one_letter_code
_entity_poly.pdbx_strand_id
1 'polypeptide(L)'
;MQYDEVVLGRRSIRGYKPDPVPQSLIEEILALAMRSPSSMNTQPWNFTVVTGEVLDRIRKGNTERNLAGVPHSREFRIGSPFAGQHRDRQVGVAKQLFAAMDIAREDAEKRQDWVLRGFRQFDAPVCIIITYDAVLADSDDTAFDCGAVTTALVNAAWSRGLGAVINSQGIMQSPVVREHANIPEDQVIMKAVALGWPDNSFPANAVVSERKTVDEATTFLGFEGHR
;
A
#
# COMPACT_ATOMS: atom_id res chain seq x y z
N MET A 1 -2.88 -14.21 -16.69
CA MET A 1 -3.67 -12.97 -16.88
C MET A 1 -2.94 -12.10 -17.89
N GLN A 2 -3.64 -11.51 -18.86
CA GLN A 2 -3.05 -10.54 -19.80
C GLN A 2 -2.77 -9.23 -19.06
N TYR A 3 -1.86 -8.40 -19.59
CA TYR A 3 -1.46 -7.14 -18.91
C TYR A 3 -2.64 -6.22 -18.64
N ASP A 4 -3.53 -6.04 -19.61
CA ASP A 4 -4.70 -5.16 -19.47
C ASP A 4 -5.67 -5.68 -18.40
N GLU A 5 -5.87 -7.01 -18.33
CA GLU A 5 -6.70 -7.63 -17.28
C GLU A 5 -6.13 -7.36 -15.88
N VAL A 6 -4.81 -7.38 -15.76
CA VAL A 6 -4.14 -7.05 -14.47
C VAL A 6 -4.37 -5.59 -14.11
N VAL A 7 -4.10 -4.68 -15.03
CA VAL A 7 -4.20 -3.23 -14.77
C VAL A 7 -5.64 -2.80 -14.49
N LEU A 8 -6.59 -3.31 -15.25
CA LEU A 8 -8.02 -2.99 -15.10
C LEU A 8 -8.65 -3.69 -13.89
N GLY A 9 -8.23 -4.91 -13.59
CA GLY A 9 -8.80 -5.74 -12.52
C GLY A 9 -8.24 -5.44 -11.14
N ARG A 10 -6.96 -5.02 -11.04
CA ARG A 10 -6.31 -4.80 -9.76
C ARG A 10 -6.97 -3.68 -8.96
N ARG A 11 -7.27 -3.99 -7.74
CA ARG A 11 -7.78 -3.03 -6.74
C ARG A 11 -7.14 -3.27 -5.37
N SER A 12 -7.30 -2.32 -4.45
CA SER A 12 -6.83 -2.47 -3.07
C SER A 12 -7.69 -3.47 -2.30
N ILE A 13 -7.09 -4.56 -1.86
CA ILE A 13 -7.72 -5.62 -1.07
C ILE A 13 -7.48 -5.35 0.42
N ARG A 14 -8.53 -5.40 1.22
CA ARG A 14 -8.51 -5.07 2.66
C ARG A 14 -9.12 -6.15 3.56
N GLY A 15 -9.47 -7.29 2.99
CA GLY A 15 -9.90 -8.49 3.68
C GLY A 15 -9.24 -9.70 3.02
N TYR A 16 -8.64 -10.54 3.83
CA TYR A 16 -7.83 -11.66 3.37
C TYR A 16 -8.28 -12.96 4.02
N LYS A 17 -8.06 -14.07 3.33
CA LYS A 17 -8.14 -15.41 3.91
C LYS A 17 -6.91 -15.64 4.81
N PRO A 18 -7.03 -16.49 5.83
CA PRO A 18 -5.91 -16.78 6.74
C PRO A 18 -4.83 -17.68 6.12
N ASP A 19 -5.07 -18.17 4.90
CA ASP A 19 -4.18 -19.11 4.22
C ASP A 19 -2.78 -18.51 4.04
N PRO A 20 -1.71 -19.25 4.33
CA PRO A 20 -0.35 -18.77 4.15
C PRO A 20 -0.04 -18.57 2.67
N VAL A 21 0.83 -17.59 2.39
CA VAL A 21 1.38 -17.36 1.06
C VAL A 21 2.77 -18.02 0.99
N PRO A 22 3.00 -18.95 0.05
CA PRO A 22 4.31 -19.59 -0.09
C PRO A 22 5.43 -18.57 -0.37
N GLN A 23 6.58 -18.74 0.27
CA GLN A 23 7.74 -17.87 0.04
C GLN A 23 8.16 -17.84 -1.43
N SER A 24 8.16 -18.97 -2.11
CA SER A 24 8.50 -19.06 -3.54
C SER A 24 7.61 -18.17 -4.42
N LEU A 25 6.31 -18.05 -4.08
CA LEU A 25 5.40 -17.18 -4.80
C LEU A 25 5.71 -15.69 -4.55
N ILE A 26 6.14 -15.36 -3.33
CA ILE A 26 6.58 -13.99 -2.99
C ILE A 26 7.86 -13.66 -3.75
N GLU A 27 8.81 -14.60 -3.83
CA GLU A 27 10.05 -14.44 -4.60
C GLU A 27 9.78 -14.21 -6.09
N GLU A 28 8.86 -14.95 -6.70
CA GLU A 28 8.42 -14.72 -8.09
C GLU A 28 7.84 -13.31 -8.28
N ILE A 29 7.00 -12.86 -7.35
CA ILE A 29 6.39 -11.52 -7.39
C ILE A 29 7.45 -10.44 -7.29
N LEU A 30 8.39 -10.58 -6.36
CA LEU A 30 9.49 -9.63 -6.18
C LEU A 30 10.43 -9.61 -7.39
N ALA A 31 10.75 -10.78 -7.96
CA ALA A 31 11.57 -10.87 -9.17
C ALA A 31 10.96 -10.10 -10.35
N LEU A 32 9.64 -10.14 -10.51
CA LEU A 32 8.93 -9.34 -11.52
C LEU A 32 8.93 -7.85 -11.15
N ALA A 33 8.65 -7.51 -9.90
CA ALA A 33 8.63 -6.13 -9.44
C ALA A 33 10.00 -5.43 -9.65
N MET A 34 11.09 -6.12 -9.33
CA MET A 34 12.45 -5.61 -9.50
C MET A 34 12.88 -5.40 -10.97
N ARG A 35 12.02 -5.75 -11.95
CA ARG A 35 12.21 -5.35 -13.36
C ARG A 35 11.78 -3.92 -13.64
N SER A 36 11.28 -3.20 -12.64
CA SER A 36 10.92 -1.79 -12.78
C SER A 36 12.11 -0.94 -13.18
N PRO A 37 11.92 0.06 -14.06
CA PRO A 37 12.97 1.02 -14.35
C PRO A 37 13.23 1.92 -13.13
N SER A 38 14.42 2.49 -13.07
CA SER A 38 14.80 3.53 -12.13
C SER A 38 15.73 4.55 -12.77
N SER A 39 15.80 5.75 -12.23
CA SER A 39 16.73 6.80 -12.68
C SER A 39 18.15 6.27 -12.68
N MET A 40 18.82 6.35 -13.83
CA MET A 40 20.20 5.84 -14.03
C MET A 40 20.42 4.40 -13.55
N ASN A 41 19.36 3.60 -13.46
CA ASN A 41 19.39 2.23 -12.92
C ASN A 41 19.84 2.14 -11.45
N THR A 42 19.54 3.15 -10.66
CA THR A 42 19.94 3.23 -9.25
C THR A 42 19.28 2.19 -8.34
N GLN A 43 18.07 1.71 -8.70
CA GLN A 43 17.34 0.67 -7.99
C GLN A 43 17.30 0.91 -6.47
N PRO A 44 16.74 2.06 -6.03
CA PRO A 44 16.90 2.56 -4.66
C PRO A 44 16.16 1.75 -3.61
N TRP A 45 15.30 0.84 -4.03
CA TRP A 45 14.39 0.08 -3.18
C TRP A 45 15.05 -1.13 -2.51
N ASN A 46 14.68 -1.35 -1.25
CA ASN A 46 14.92 -2.58 -0.52
C ASN A 46 13.59 -3.13 -0.01
N PHE A 47 13.51 -4.44 0.21
CA PHE A 47 12.30 -5.12 0.67
C PHE A 47 12.60 -5.97 1.91
N THR A 48 11.78 -5.79 2.95
CA THR A 48 11.73 -6.71 4.09
C THR A 48 10.36 -7.37 4.11
N VAL A 49 10.32 -8.68 3.95
CA VAL A 49 9.10 -9.48 3.98
C VAL A 49 8.90 -10.04 5.37
N VAL A 50 7.76 -9.76 5.98
CA VAL A 50 7.43 -10.23 7.33
C VAL A 50 6.10 -10.98 7.33
N THR A 51 6.02 -12.04 8.13
CA THR A 51 4.87 -12.90 8.33
C THR A 51 4.88 -13.49 9.74
N GLY A 52 3.84 -14.22 10.14
CA GLY A 52 3.76 -14.92 11.41
C GLY A 52 4.01 -14.02 12.61
N GLU A 53 4.73 -14.53 13.61
CA GLU A 53 4.97 -13.81 14.87
C GLU A 53 5.65 -12.46 14.72
N VAL A 54 6.52 -12.28 13.72
CA VAL A 54 7.17 -10.99 13.47
C VAL A 54 6.12 -9.96 13.09
N LEU A 55 5.26 -10.31 12.14
CA LEU A 55 4.17 -9.44 11.70
C LEU A 55 3.16 -9.17 12.82
N ASP A 56 2.86 -10.16 13.65
CA ASP A 56 1.94 -10.02 14.78
C ASP A 56 2.48 -9.07 15.84
N ARG A 57 3.78 -9.11 16.13
CA ARG A 57 4.44 -8.13 17.02
C ARG A 57 4.35 -6.70 16.46
N ILE A 58 4.56 -6.52 15.17
CA ILE A 58 4.41 -5.21 14.51
C ILE A 58 2.97 -4.71 14.62
N ARG A 59 1.98 -5.55 14.33
CA ARG A 59 0.54 -5.22 14.47
C ARG A 59 0.18 -4.79 15.88
N LYS A 60 0.62 -5.58 16.85
CA LYS A 60 0.37 -5.33 18.28
C LYS A 60 0.95 -3.98 18.69
N GLY A 61 2.24 -3.76 18.46
CA GLY A 61 2.89 -2.53 18.86
C GLY A 61 2.33 -1.28 18.15
N ASN A 62 2.04 -1.37 16.84
CA ASN A 62 1.38 -0.27 16.11
C ASN A 62 0.01 0.05 16.69
N THR A 63 -0.79 -0.96 17.00
CA THR A 63 -2.15 -0.79 17.55
C THR A 63 -2.10 -0.20 18.95
N GLU A 64 -1.29 -0.77 19.84
CA GLU A 64 -1.14 -0.31 21.23
C GLU A 64 -0.68 1.14 21.31
N ARG A 65 0.34 1.51 20.53
CA ARG A 65 0.85 2.89 20.50
C ARG A 65 -0.18 3.87 19.93
N ASN A 66 -0.95 3.45 18.91
CA ASN A 66 -2.03 4.28 18.39
C ASN A 66 -3.14 4.50 19.42
N LEU A 67 -3.58 3.44 20.11
CA LEU A 67 -4.59 3.54 21.17
C LEU A 67 -4.12 4.36 22.37
N ALA A 68 -2.83 4.31 22.68
CA ALA A 68 -2.22 5.13 23.72
C ALA A 68 -2.00 6.61 23.31
N GLY A 69 -2.40 6.99 22.10
CA GLY A 69 -2.24 8.36 21.59
C GLY A 69 -0.77 8.75 21.32
N VAL A 70 0.13 7.79 21.15
CA VAL A 70 1.53 8.07 20.83
C VAL A 70 1.60 8.73 19.44
N PRO A 71 2.27 9.88 19.30
CA PRO A 71 2.40 10.56 18.02
C PRO A 71 3.00 9.64 16.95
N HIS A 72 2.53 9.81 15.71
CA HIS A 72 3.07 9.05 14.58
C HIS A 72 4.53 9.46 14.32
N SER A 73 5.37 8.46 14.08
CA SER A 73 6.82 8.61 13.83
C SER A 73 7.23 8.07 12.45
N ARG A 74 6.36 8.24 11.46
CA ARG A 74 6.62 7.82 10.08
C ARG A 74 7.84 8.55 9.52
N GLU A 75 8.75 7.82 8.87
CA GLU A 75 10.03 8.33 8.38
C GLU A 75 9.92 9.01 7.02
N PHE A 76 9.19 8.42 6.09
CA PHE A 76 8.96 9.04 4.80
C PHE A 76 8.04 10.25 4.93
N ARG A 77 8.42 11.37 4.30
CA ARG A 77 7.72 12.67 4.42
C ARG A 77 6.22 12.55 4.20
N ILE A 78 5.46 13.21 5.07
CA ILE A 78 4.03 13.39 4.92
C ILE A 78 3.83 14.72 4.20
N GLY A 79 3.22 14.68 3.02
CA GLY A 79 2.83 15.90 2.33
C GLY A 79 1.74 16.67 3.10
N SER A 80 1.44 17.88 2.63
CA SER A 80 0.32 18.67 3.14
C SER A 80 -1.00 17.91 3.00
N PRO A 81 -2.01 18.21 3.84
CA PRO A 81 -3.36 17.66 3.68
C PRO A 81 -3.90 17.92 2.27
N PHE A 82 -4.61 16.96 1.71
CA PHE A 82 -5.24 17.13 0.41
C PHE A 82 -6.31 18.22 0.45
N ALA A 83 -6.40 19.04 -0.62
CA ALA A 83 -7.38 20.08 -0.81
C ALA A 83 -8.06 19.95 -2.19
N GLY A 84 -9.18 20.68 -2.39
CA GLY A 84 -9.95 20.70 -3.64
C GLY A 84 -10.28 19.29 -4.14
N GLN A 85 -10.21 19.07 -5.44
CA GLN A 85 -10.54 17.79 -6.08
C GLN A 85 -9.78 16.58 -5.52
N HIS A 86 -8.56 16.77 -5.02
CA HIS A 86 -7.80 15.68 -4.40
C HIS A 86 -8.46 15.23 -3.09
N ARG A 87 -8.94 16.20 -2.30
CA ARG A 87 -9.70 15.92 -1.08
C ARG A 87 -11.04 15.26 -1.41
N ASP A 88 -11.73 15.73 -2.44
CA ASP A 88 -13.01 15.16 -2.86
C ASP A 88 -12.88 13.69 -3.24
N ARG A 89 -11.85 13.33 -3.99
CA ARG A 89 -11.54 11.93 -4.33
C ARG A 89 -11.21 11.09 -3.10
N GLN A 90 -10.43 11.63 -2.17
CA GLN A 90 -10.12 10.97 -0.89
C GLN A 90 -11.39 10.70 -0.08
N VAL A 91 -12.27 11.69 0.04
CA VAL A 91 -13.53 11.55 0.77
C VAL A 91 -14.48 10.59 0.05
N GLY A 92 -14.52 10.65 -1.29
CA GLY A 92 -15.34 9.77 -2.11
C GLY A 92 -15.02 8.30 -1.85
N VAL A 93 -13.75 7.92 -1.93
CA VAL A 93 -13.36 6.52 -1.68
C VAL A 93 -13.58 6.11 -0.22
N ALA A 94 -13.40 7.03 0.74
CA ALA A 94 -13.68 6.74 2.15
C ALA A 94 -15.18 6.47 2.39
N LYS A 95 -16.06 7.26 1.77
CA LYS A 95 -17.52 7.05 1.82
C LYS A 95 -17.92 5.70 1.24
N GLN A 96 -17.35 5.31 0.09
CA GLN A 96 -17.61 4.00 -0.54
C GLN A 96 -17.20 2.86 0.39
N LEU A 97 -16.02 2.96 1.03
CA LEU A 97 -15.54 1.94 1.97
C LEU A 97 -16.42 1.85 3.21
N PHE A 98 -16.81 2.98 3.80
CA PHE A 98 -17.69 2.98 4.98
C PHE A 98 -19.07 2.42 4.64
N ALA A 99 -19.65 2.79 3.49
CA ALA A 99 -20.91 2.23 3.03
C ALA A 99 -20.83 0.72 2.81
N ALA A 100 -19.77 0.24 2.15
CA ALA A 100 -19.57 -1.19 1.93
C ALA A 100 -19.44 -1.99 3.24
N MET A 101 -18.83 -1.38 4.27
CA MET A 101 -18.61 -2.00 5.59
C MET A 101 -19.75 -1.75 6.58
N ASP A 102 -20.85 -1.14 6.15
CA ASP A 102 -21.96 -0.75 7.03
C ASP A 102 -21.49 0.06 8.26
N ILE A 103 -20.64 1.06 8.01
CA ILE A 103 -20.09 1.95 9.04
C ILE A 103 -20.81 3.29 8.94
N ALA A 104 -21.73 3.55 9.87
CA ALA A 104 -22.42 4.84 9.96
C ALA A 104 -21.47 5.96 10.42
N ARG A 105 -21.86 7.22 10.09
CA ARG A 105 -21.04 8.39 10.43
C ARG A 105 -20.90 8.58 11.95
N GLU A 106 -21.95 8.27 12.68
CA GLU A 106 -22.06 8.37 14.15
C GLU A 106 -21.50 7.16 14.90
N ASP A 107 -21.22 6.06 14.20
CA ASP A 107 -20.67 4.84 14.78
C ASP A 107 -19.17 4.98 15.03
N ALA A 108 -18.82 5.55 16.18
CA ALA A 108 -17.44 5.81 16.55
C ALA A 108 -16.63 4.51 16.74
N GLU A 109 -17.25 3.45 17.23
CA GLU A 109 -16.58 2.18 17.50
C GLU A 109 -16.19 1.47 16.20
N LYS A 110 -17.14 1.27 15.28
CA LYS A 110 -16.83 0.68 13.95
C LYS A 110 -15.81 1.51 13.18
N ARG A 111 -15.89 2.84 13.28
CA ARG A 111 -14.92 3.74 12.64
C ARG A 111 -13.52 3.58 13.22
N GLN A 112 -13.42 3.45 14.54
CA GLN A 112 -12.13 3.21 15.20
C GLN A 112 -11.57 1.84 14.79
N ASP A 113 -12.38 0.77 14.81
CA ASP A 113 -11.92 -0.55 14.37
C ASP A 113 -11.44 -0.51 12.91
N TRP A 114 -12.19 0.16 12.01
CA TRP A 114 -11.77 0.34 10.61
C TRP A 114 -10.40 1.02 10.49
N VAL A 115 -10.14 2.05 11.29
CA VAL A 115 -8.83 2.72 11.32
C VAL A 115 -7.76 1.76 11.83
N LEU A 116 -8.02 1.03 12.91
CA LEU A 116 -7.09 0.08 13.51
C LEU A 116 -6.75 -1.08 12.59
N ARG A 117 -7.66 -1.49 11.69
CA ARG A 117 -7.35 -2.48 10.65
C ARG A 117 -6.18 -2.05 9.78
N GLY A 118 -6.06 -0.78 9.44
CA GLY A 118 -4.90 -0.26 8.71
C GLY A 118 -3.60 -0.41 9.51
N PHE A 119 -3.63 -0.15 10.82
CA PHE A 119 -2.46 -0.36 11.70
C PHE A 119 -2.08 -1.83 11.85
N ARG A 120 -3.05 -2.75 11.74
CA ARG A 120 -2.84 -4.19 11.72
C ARG A 120 -2.52 -4.76 10.33
N GLN A 121 -2.19 -3.93 9.33
CA GLN A 121 -1.96 -4.37 7.95
C GLN A 121 -3.17 -5.13 7.36
N PHE A 122 -4.39 -4.71 7.73
CA PHE A 122 -5.65 -5.35 7.33
C PHE A 122 -5.70 -6.85 7.63
N ASP A 123 -4.97 -7.30 8.64
CA ASP A 123 -4.84 -8.70 9.06
C ASP A 123 -4.34 -9.65 7.93
N ALA A 124 -3.60 -9.10 6.96
CA ALA A 124 -3.04 -9.86 5.84
C ALA A 124 -1.94 -10.84 6.30
N PRO A 125 -1.84 -12.05 5.76
CA PRO A 125 -0.84 -13.04 6.20
C PRO A 125 0.60 -12.61 5.94
N VAL A 126 0.83 -11.66 5.03
CA VAL A 126 2.16 -11.15 4.68
C VAL A 126 2.15 -9.62 4.63
N CYS A 127 3.24 -9.01 5.06
CA CYS A 127 3.52 -7.60 4.84
C CYS A 127 4.91 -7.46 4.22
N ILE A 128 5.00 -6.70 3.13
CA ILE A 128 6.25 -6.32 2.48
C ILE A 128 6.54 -4.86 2.82
N ILE A 129 7.60 -4.62 3.58
CA ILE A 129 8.04 -3.29 3.95
C ILE A 129 9.02 -2.82 2.89
N ILE A 130 8.77 -1.65 2.31
CA ILE A 130 9.59 -1.03 1.28
C ILE A 130 10.41 0.05 1.95
N THR A 131 11.72 -0.06 1.82
CA THR A 131 12.70 0.93 2.29
C THR A 131 13.58 1.40 1.15
N TYR A 132 14.31 2.47 1.37
CA TYR A 132 15.38 2.94 0.49
C TYR A 132 16.57 3.43 1.33
N ASP A 133 17.76 3.48 0.74
CA ASP A 133 18.98 3.88 1.45
C ASP A 133 18.92 5.36 1.82
N ALA A 134 19.20 5.71 3.07
CA ALA A 134 19.07 7.05 3.62
C ALA A 134 19.89 8.11 2.86
N VAL A 135 20.98 7.70 2.22
CA VAL A 135 21.80 8.58 1.36
C VAL A 135 21.02 9.14 0.16
N LEU A 136 19.92 8.50 -0.22
CA LEU A 136 19.06 8.90 -1.33
C LEU A 136 17.82 9.70 -0.88
N ALA A 137 17.74 10.09 0.41
CA ALA A 137 16.54 10.69 0.99
C ALA A 137 16.19 12.07 0.40
N ASP A 138 17.15 12.79 -0.13
CA ASP A 138 16.95 14.13 -0.71
C ASP A 138 16.62 14.10 -2.23
N SER A 139 16.57 12.91 -2.84
CA SER A 139 16.24 12.74 -4.26
C SER A 139 14.75 12.46 -4.44
N ASP A 140 14.06 13.31 -5.21
CA ASP A 140 12.67 13.07 -5.61
C ASP A 140 12.54 11.84 -6.51
N ASP A 141 13.58 11.51 -7.31
CA ASP A 141 13.64 10.29 -8.13
C ASP A 141 13.49 9.03 -7.29
N THR A 142 14.06 9.01 -6.07
CA THR A 142 13.92 7.88 -5.15
C THR A 142 12.46 7.55 -4.86
N ALA A 143 11.64 8.57 -4.61
CA ALA A 143 10.21 8.38 -4.36
C ALA A 143 9.47 7.92 -5.61
N PHE A 144 9.82 8.45 -6.78
CA PHE A 144 9.26 8.08 -8.08
C PHE A 144 9.57 6.61 -8.41
N ASP A 145 10.82 6.21 -8.29
CA ASP A 145 11.31 4.86 -8.58
C ASP A 145 10.71 3.83 -7.61
N CYS A 146 10.67 4.15 -6.32
CA CYS A 146 9.98 3.31 -5.34
C CYS A 146 8.48 3.19 -5.61
N GLY A 147 7.84 4.22 -6.16
CA GLY A 147 6.45 4.17 -6.63
C GLY A 147 6.29 3.22 -7.82
N ALA A 148 7.24 3.24 -8.76
CA ALA A 148 7.25 2.35 -9.92
C ALA A 148 7.35 0.88 -9.51
N VAL A 149 8.33 0.51 -8.68
CA VAL A 149 8.50 -0.87 -8.19
C VAL A 149 7.32 -1.32 -7.34
N THR A 150 6.73 -0.44 -6.53
CA THR A 150 5.54 -0.74 -5.73
C THR A 150 4.34 -1.07 -6.63
N THR A 151 4.15 -0.33 -7.72
CA THR A 151 3.09 -0.60 -8.69
C THR A 151 3.31 -1.93 -9.40
N ALA A 152 4.54 -2.23 -9.82
CA ALA A 152 4.89 -3.51 -10.42
C ALA A 152 4.63 -4.67 -9.45
N LEU A 153 4.98 -4.51 -8.16
CA LEU A 153 4.76 -5.51 -7.12
C LEU A 153 3.27 -5.84 -6.95
N VAL A 154 2.41 -4.84 -6.81
CA VAL A 154 0.96 -5.11 -6.61
C VAL A 154 0.30 -5.67 -7.86
N ASN A 155 0.79 -5.33 -9.06
CA ASN A 155 0.34 -5.92 -10.32
C ASN A 155 0.81 -7.37 -10.46
N ALA A 156 2.06 -7.67 -10.13
CA ALA A 156 2.59 -9.03 -10.12
C ALA A 156 1.83 -9.92 -9.12
N ALA A 157 1.52 -9.40 -7.93
CA ALA A 157 0.68 -10.11 -6.96
C ALA A 157 -0.71 -10.43 -7.53
N TRP A 158 -1.37 -9.43 -8.12
CA TRP A 158 -2.68 -9.60 -8.73
C TRP A 158 -2.69 -10.63 -9.86
N SER A 159 -1.68 -10.60 -10.73
CA SER A 159 -1.55 -11.57 -11.83
C SER A 159 -1.43 -13.02 -11.37
N ARG A 160 -1.08 -13.24 -10.11
CA ARG A 160 -0.96 -14.55 -9.45
C ARG A 160 -2.11 -14.87 -8.50
N GLY A 161 -3.19 -14.09 -8.55
CA GLY A 161 -4.39 -14.30 -7.73
C GLY A 161 -4.28 -13.80 -6.30
N LEU A 162 -3.18 -13.10 -5.94
CA LEU A 162 -3.06 -12.47 -4.64
C LEU A 162 -3.65 -11.06 -4.65
N GLY A 163 -4.23 -10.67 -3.51
CA GLY A 163 -4.65 -9.31 -3.25
C GLY A 163 -3.58 -8.52 -2.51
N ALA A 164 -3.51 -7.21 -2.79
CA ALA A 164 -2.61 -6.33 -2.07
C ALA A 164 -3.23 -4.97 -1.79
N VAL A 165 -2.74 -4.29 -0.74
CA VAL A 165 -2.99 -2.87 -0.50
C VAL A 165 -1.71 -2.17 -0.06
N ILE A 166 -1.39 -1.04 -0.71
CA ILE A 166 -0.30 -0.17 -0.30
C ILE A 166 -0.76 0.58 0.95
N ASN A 167 -0.06 0.36 2.07
CA ASN A 167 -0.49 0.79 3.38
C ASN A 167 0.56 1.69 4.06
N SER A 168 0.15 2.88 4.49
CA SER A 168 0.99 3.76 5.30
C SER A 168 0.69 3.65 6.80
N GLN A 169 -0.53 3.24 7.18
CA GLN A 169 -0.93 3.13 8.60
C GLN A 169 -0.10 2.07 9.33
N GLY A 170 0.19 0.95 8.66
CA GLY A 170 0.98 -0.14 9.24
C GLY A 170 2.46 0.18 9.49
N ILE A 171 2.94 1.35 9.08
CA ILE A 171 4.31 1.85 9.36
C ILE A 171 4.31 3.17 10.12
N MET A 172 3.17 3.63 10.65
CA MET A 172 3.09 4.92 11.34
C MET A 172 3.84 4.94 12.67
N GLN A 173 4.14 3.80 13.24
CA GLN A 173 5.00 3.64 14.40
C GLN A 173 6.33 3.00 13.96
N SER A 174 7.15 3.73 13.21
CA SER A 174 8.39 3.21 12.62
C SER A 174 9.36 2.57 13.62
N PRO A 175 9.49 3.02 14.89
CA PRO A 175 10.33 2.32 15.85
C PRO A 175 9.91 0.86 16.09
N VAL A 176 8.59 0.59 16.14
CA VAL A 176 8.07 -0.77 16.27
C VAL A 176 8.41 -1.62 15.05
N VAL A 177 8.24 -1.04 13.86
CA VAL A 177 8.54 -1.73 12.61
C VAL A 177 10.04 -2.05 12.52
N ARG A 178 10.89 -1.07 12.84
CA ARG A 178 12.35 -1.21 12.85
C ARG A 178 12.81 -2.32 13.76
N GLU A 179 12.35 -2.29 15.02
CA GLU A 179 12.70 -3.25 16.05
C GLU A 179 12.38 -4.69 15.62
N HIS A 180 11.14 -4.92 15.17
CA HIS A 180 10.69 -6.29 14.92
C HIS A 180 11.06 -6.82 13.54
N ALA A 181 11.23 -5.95 12.54
CA ALA A 181 11.63 -6.33 11.19
C ALA A 181 13.15 -6.20 10.96
N ASN A 182 13.93 -5.82 11.97
CA ASN A 182 15.39 -5.60 11.88
C ASN A 182 15.78 -4.69 10.72
N ILE A 183 15.05 -3.59 10.52
CA ILE A 183 15.35 -2.63 9.44
C ILE A 183 16.66 -1.90 9.78
N PRO A 184 17.68 -1.91 8.89
CA PRO A 184 18.94 -1.21 9.10
C PRO A 184 18.74 0.30 9.33
N GLU A 185 19.60 0.92 10.17
CA GLU A 185 19.50 2.35 10.51
C GLU A 185 19.75 3.26 9.31
N ASP A 186 20.54 2.80 8.34
CA ASP A 186 20.84 3.49 7.09
C ASP A 186 19.76 3.37 6.01
N GLN A 187 18.62 2.75 6.34
CA GLN A 187 17.44 2.67 5.48
C GLN A 187 16.28 3.49 6.03
N VAL A 188 15.52 4.11 5.15
CA VAL A 188 14.29 4.86 5.45
C VAL A 188 13.07 4.00 5.14
N ILE A 189 12.18 3.83 6.10
CA ILE A 189 10.91 3.11 5.91
C ILE A 189 9.96 3.99 5.13
N MET A 190 9.62 3.56 3.90
CA MET A 190 8.80 4.35 2.98
C MET A 190 7.33 3.95 3.00
N LYS A 191 7.05 2.68 2.71
CA LYS A 191 5.71 2.11 2.59
C LYS A 191 5.67 0.67 3.05
N ALA A 192 4.47 0.18 3.28
CA ALA A 192 4.22 -1.24 3.41
C ALA A 192 3.17 -1.69 2.39
N VAL A 193 3.23 -2.95 2.00
CA VAL A 193 2.23 -3.62 1.18
C VAL A 193 1.71 -4.81 1.96
N ALA A 194 0.45 -4.76 2.37
CA ALA A 194 -0.25 -5.91 2.91
C ALA A 194 -0.62 -6.85 1.75
N LEU A 195 -0.37 -8.15 1.88
CA LEU A 195 -0.47 -9.14 0.81
C LEU A 195 -1.08 -10.45 1.33
N GLY A 196 -1.95 -11.06 0.53
CA GLY A 196 -2.55 -12.36 0.85
C GLY A 196 -3.60 -12.78 -0.15
N TRP A 197 -4.23 -13.94 0.09
CA TRP A 197 -5.34 -14.43 -0.71
C TRP A 197 -6.59 -13.59 -0.43
N PRO A 198 -7.24 -12.98 -1.46
CA PRO A 198 -8.42 -12.15 -1.26
C PRO A 198 -9.57 -12.95 -0.64
N ASP A 199 -10.20 -12.41 0.39
CA ASP A 199 -11.51 -12.85 0.80
C ASP A 199 -12.58 -12.12 -0.01
N ASN A 200 -13.17 -12.81 -0.96
CA ASN A 200 -14.19 -12.23 -1.84
C ASN A 200 -15.52 -11.93 -1.12
N SER A 201 -15.71 -12.47 0.07
CA SER A 201 -16.89 -12.16 0.91
C SER A 201 -16.72 -10.88 1.71
N PHE A 202 -15.48 -10.35 1.83
CA PHE A 202 -15.20 -9.12 2.58
C PHE A 202 -15.68 -7.89 1.80
N PRO A 203 -16.69 -7.14 2.29
CA PRO A 203 -17.39 -6.15 1.46
C PRO A 203 -16.50 -5.03 0.92
N ALA A 204 -15.49 -4.58 1.68
CA ALA A 204 -14.57 -3.53 1.22
C ALA A 204 -13.73 -3.96 -0.01
N ASN A 205 -13.61 -5.26 -0.28
CA ASN A 205 -12.90 -5.76 -1.46
C ASN A 205 -13.67 -5.58 -2.76
N ALA A 206 -14.98 -5.33 -2.68
CA ALA A 206 -15.80 -5.00 -3.85
C ALA A 206 -15.68 -3.54 -4.30
N VAL A 207 -15.10 -2.68 -3.47
CA VAL A 207 -14.97 -1.24 -3.78
C VAL A 207 -13.95 -1.02 -4.89
N VAL A 208 -14.41 -0.40 -5.99
CA VAL A 208 -13.58 0.01 -7.13
C VAL A 208 -13.54 1.53 -7.15
N SER A 209 -12.36 2.09 -6.92
CA SER A 209 -12.17 3.55 -6.95
C SER A 209 -12.10 4.06 -8.39
N GLU A 210 -12.75 5.18 -8.64
CA GLU A 210 -12.74 5.87 -9.93
C GLU A 210 -11.34 6.37 -10.31
N ARG A 211 -11.17 6.62 -11.59
CA ARG A 211 -9.98 7.24 -12.18
C ARG A 211 -10.42 8.45 -13.01
N LYS A 212 -9.50 9.39 -13.19
CA LYS A 212 -9.64 10.40 -14.22
C LYS A 212 -9.73 9.74 -15.58
N THR A 213 -10.50 10.34 -16.47
CA THR A 213 -10.47 9.98 -17.88
C THR A 213 -9.16 10.48 -18.53
N VAL A 214 -8.86 9.97 -19.71
CA VAL A 214 -7.69 10.44 -20.49
C VAL A 214 -7.81 11.94 -20.76
N ASP A 215 -9.00 12.41 -21.14
CA ASP A 215 -9.26 13.83 -21.45
C ASP A 215 -9.07 14.76 -20.26
N GLU A 216 -9.40 14.29 -19.02
CA GLU A 216 -9.17 15.07 -17.79
C GLU A 216 -7.69 15.17 -17.39
N ALA A 217 -6.83 14.31 -17.93
CA ALA A 217 -5.45 14.20 -17.49
C ALA A 217 -4.41 14.48 -18.58
N THR A 218 -4.84 14.65 -19.84
CA THR A 218 -3.91 14.64 -20.98
C THR A 218 -4.22 15.80 -21.94
N THR A 219 -3.17 16.46 -22.39
CA THR A 219 -3.23 17.43 -23.50
C THR A 219 -2.45 16.83 -24.67
N PHE A 220 -3.08 16.75 -25.82
CA PHE A 220 -2.46 16.31 -27.08
C PHE A 220 -2.06 17.51 -27.91
N LEU A 221 -0.77 17.60 -28.30
CA LEU A 221 -0.25 18.69 -29.14
C LEU A 221 0.47 18.07 -30.36
N GLY A 222 0.32 18.68 -31.53
CA GLY A 222 0.99 18.28 -32.76
C GLY A 222 0.39 17.03 -33.44
N PHE A 223 -0.77 16.58 -33.05
CA PHE A 223 -1.51 15.52 -33.73
C PHE A 223 -2.38 16.15 -34.82
N GLU A 224 -2.11 15.81 -36.09
CA GLU A 224 -2.98 16.15 -37.21
C GLU A 224 -4.02 15.04 -37.38
N GLY A 225 -5.31 15.39 -37.36
CA GLY A 225 -6.37 14.43 -37.65
C GLY A 225 -7.36 14.16 -36.51
N HIS A 226 -8.56 13.93 -36.92
CA HIS A 226 -9.84 13.93 -36.22
C HIS A 226 -9.87 13.23 -34.86
N ARG A 227 -10.53 13.90 -33.92
CA ARG A 227 -11.24 13.23 -32.82
C ARG A 227 -12.56 12.67 -33.31
#